data_d080b0a451d7b4ae9d6b66b663a9e6f2
#
_entry.id   d080b0a451d7b4ae9d6b66b663a9e6f2
#
_cell.length_a   1.000
_cell.length_b   1.000
_cell.length_c   1.000
_cell.angle_alpha   90.00
_cell.angle_beta   90.00
_cell.angle_gamma   90.00
#
_symmetry.space_group_name_H-M   'P 1'
#
loop_
_entity.id
_entity.type
_entity.pdbx_description
1 polymer ?
#
loop_
_entity_poly.entity_id
_entity_poly.type
_entity_poly.pdbx_seq_one_letter_code
_entity_poly.pdbx_strand_id
1 'polypeptide(L)'
;MKIKWLLPVQILVLSALVLSACATAATPAPTEVLPTQPAEPTVTTPPTNTPEPTIPPTPTEVPWTSPEGALVAYPVQAAPTLDGVADDAAWAEAQEITIPVAGGFNNFGTDVNLKSVYSGDTVYFLVTYADTTESWFRSPWQKQEDGSWLKIVDPDDKGGDNNLYYEDKFAFIWPINNSIKNFETAGCFTACHAGENADKKPYGNKYTASEGELGDIWHWKSVRNLGQIDDQYLDWTLYDAEKSPEAGRHSDTKDSGGYADNFASMPDPNDASKTVADKTKPGFTSPSYDPATGAPGYILDAEKVAFDQVALDAIAAGEYIPGIVKSAIVGDRGDITAAWKWQDGMWTIEFSRKLDTGSETDVQFSDLAAAYYFGLAVFDNAQVRHAYETGATPFVFKP
;
A
#
# COMPACT_ATOMS: atom_id res chain seq x y z
N MET A 1 1.66 -16.39 -54.68
CA MET A 1 0.47 -16.24 -55.55
C MET A 1 -0.78 -16.26 -54.67
N LYS A 2 -1.66 -15.24 -54.87
CA LYS A 2 -2.94 -14.88 -54.16
C LYS A 2 -2.74 -14.12 -52.85
N ILE A 3 -2.75 -12.86 -52.77
CA ILE A 3 -3.50 -11.59 -53.02
C ILE A 3 -4.96 -11.65 -52.58
N LYS A 4 -5.28 -10.62 -51.74
CA LYS A 4 -6.58 -9.90 -51.54
C LYS A 4 -7.30 -10.26 -50.23
N TRP A 5 -7.96 -9.36 -49.48
CA TRP A 5 -8.56 -8.04 -49.79
C TRP A 5 -8.68 -7.18 -48.52
N LEU A 6 -8.50 -5.89 -48.65
CA LEU A 6 -8.87 -4.79 -47.75
C LEU A 6 -10.35 -4.41 -47.95
N LEU A 7 -11.06 -4.09 -46.88
CA LEU A 7 -12.26 -3.24 -46.97
C LEU A 7 -12.33 -2.35 -45.72
N PRO A 8 -12.50 -1.05 -45.84
CA PRO A 8 -12.70 -0.14 -44.73
C PRO A 8 -14.20 -0.02 -44.39
N VAL A 9 -14.55 -0.07 -43.10
CA VAL A 9 -15.89 0.29 -42.63
C VAL A 9 -15.86 1.74 -42.17
N GLN A 10 -16.62 2.56 -42.90
CA GLN A 10 -16.96 3.93 -42.50
C GLN A 10 -18.06 3.90 -41.46
N ILE A 11 -17.83 4.55 -40.32
CA ILE A 11 -18.88 4.78 -39.31
C ILE A 11 -19.42 6.19 -39.54
N LEU A 12 -20.74 6.21 -39.82
CA LEU A 12 -21.56 7.41 -40.01
C LEU A 12 -21.96 7.94 -38.63
N VAL A 13 -21.57 9.18 -38.29
CA VAL A 13 -22.03 9.88 -37.07
C VAL A 13 -23.34 10.58 -37.41
N LEU A 14 -24.43 10.19 -36.76
CA LEU A 14 -25.74 10.84 -36.82
C LEU A 14 -25.92 11.71 -35.59
N SER A 15 -25.90 13.03 -35.79
CA SER A 15 -26.19 14.00 -34.73
C SER A 15 -27.71 14.24 -34.65
N ALA A 16 -28.32 13.95 -33.53
CA ALA A 16 -29.70 14.29 -33.24
C ALA A 16 -29.74 15.52 -32.30
N LEU A 17 -30.24 16.63 -32.83
CA LEU A 17 -30.61 17.84 -32.10
C LEU A 17 -31.99 17.62 -31.47
N VAL A 18 -32.08 17.74 -30.14
CA VAL A 18 -33.36 17.82 -29.42
C VAL A 18 -33.60 19.26 -29.02
N LEU A 19 -34.62 19.89 -29.62
CA LEU A 19 -35.17 21.19 -29.20
C LEU A 19 -36.04 21.00 -27.94
N SER A 20 -35.70 21.71 -26.87
CA SER A 20 -36.53 21.84 -25.67
C SER A 20 -37.46 23.03 -25.81
N ALA A 21 -38.77 22.79 -25.78
CA ALA A 21 -39.82 23.85 -25.75
C ALA A 21 -40.17 24.23 -24.31
N CYS A 22 -40.06 25.52 -23.98
CA CYS A 22 -40.56 26.12 -22.74
C CYS A 22 -42.08 26.16 -22.73
N ALA A 23 -42.71 25.58 -21.72
CA ALA A 23 -44.10 25.79 -21.41
C ALA A 23 -44.21 26.73 -20.19
N THR A 24 -44.85 27.90 -20.40
CA THR A 24 -45.17 28.88 -19.36
C THR A 24 -46.39 28.42 -18.56
N ALA A 25 -46.26 28.36 -17.24
CA ALA A 25 -47.39 28.11 -16.35
C ALA A 25 -48.22 29.38 -16.10
N ALA A 26 -49.53 29.25 -16.21
CA ALA A 26 -50.52 30.33 -15.97
C ALA A 26 -50.78 30.50 -14.46
N THR A 27 -50.88 31.76 -14.05
CA THR A 27 -51.24 32.21 -12.69
C THR A 27 -52.76 32.11 -12.48
N PRO A 28 -53.27 31.53 -11.39
CA PRO A 28 -54.68 31.58 -11.09
C PRO A 28 -55.12 32.92 -10.50
N ALA A 29 -56.33 33.37 -10.88
CA ALA A 29 -56.98 34.61 -10.48
C ALA A 29 -57.44 34.56 -9.01
N PRO A 30 -57.63 35.74 -8.34
CA PRO A 30 -58.01 35.80 -6.95
C PRO A 30 -59.56 35.56 -6.78
N THR A 31 -59.85 34.74 -5.76
CA THR A 31 -61.23 34.43 -5.35
C THR A 31 -61.77 35.53 -4.45
N GLU A 32 -62.96 36.07 -4.78
CA GLU A 32 -63.71 37.06 -4.06
C GLU A 32 -64.21 36.49 -2.75
N VAL A 33 -64.02 37.21 -1.65
CA VAL A 33 -64.46 36.81 -0.30
C VAL A 33 -65.79 37.50 0.00
N LEU A 34 -66.87 36.73 0.24
CA LEU A 34 -68.20 37.20 0.69
C LEU A 34 -68.18 37.51 2.19
N PRO A 35 -68.84 38.57 2.69
CA PRO A 35 -68.79 38.94 4.09
C PRO A 35 -69.67 38.03 4.95
N THR A 36 -69.11 37.53 6.02
CA THR A 36 -69.76 36.66 7.01
C THR A 36 -70.48 37.49 8.10
N GLN A 37 -71.66 37.07 8.44
CA GLN A 37 -72.56 37.59 9.46
C GLN A 37 -71.99 37.38 10.89
N PRO A 38 -72.25 38.30 11.87
CA PRO A 38 -71.74 38.15 13.23
C PRO A 38 -72.38 36.97 13.97
N ALA A 39 -71.57 36.18 14.65
CA ALA A 39 -71.99 35.04 15.48
C ALA A 39 -72.41 35.53 16.90
N GLU A 40 -73.42 34.85 17.45
CA GLU A 40 -73.94 35.04 18.84
C GLU A 40 -72.86 34.57 19.88
N PRO A 41 -72.88 35.10 21.13
CA PRO A 41 -71.93 34.80 22.15
C PRO A 41 -72.13 33.40 22.70
N THR A 42 -71.06 32.55 22.52
CA THR A 42 -70.99 31.19 23.05
C THR A 42 -70.57 31.20 24.52
N VAL A 43 -71.33 30.45 25.34
CA VAL A 43 -71.05 30.20 26.76
C VAL A 43 -69.70 29.52 26.92
N THR A 44 -68.77 30.13 27.67
CA THR A 44 -67.49 29.60 28.02
C THR A 44 -67.61 28.47 29.04
N THR A 45 -67.24 27.24 28.63
CA THR A 45 -66.98 26.12 29.54
C THR A 45 -65.60 26.30 30.19
N PRO A 46 -65.38 25.85 31.46
CA PRO A 46 -64.07 25.95 32.11
C PRO A 46 -63.01 25.14 31.37
N PRO A 47 -61.71 25.53 31.40
CA PRO A 47 -60.69 24.86 30.70
C PRO A 47 -60.47 23.45 31.28
N THR A 48 -60.61 22.43 30.44
CA THR A 48 -60.18 21.07 30.71
C THR A 48 -58.65 21.07 30.78
N ASN A 49 -58.07 20.62 31.91
CA ASN A 49 -56.64 20.43 32.05
C ASN A 49 -56.16 19.45 30.98
N THR A 50 -55.61 19.97 29.91
CA THR A 50 -54.85 19.15 28.94
C THR A 50 -53.59 18.65 29.64
N PRO A 51 -53.32 17.35 29.71
CA PRO A 51 -52.06 16.85 30.27
C PRO A 51 -50.90 17.43 29.46
N GLU A 52 -49.91 17.95 30.16
CA GLU A 52 -48.67 18.46 29.58
C GLU A 52 -48.02 17.34 28.74
N PRO A 53 -47.56 17.58 27.49
CA PRO A 53 -46.96 16.58 26.68
C PRO A 53 -45.71 16.06 27.40
N THR A 54 -45.73 14.79 27.78
CA THR A 54 -44.54 14.08 28.31
C THR A 54 -43.51 14.00 27.18
N ILE A 55 -42.41 14.75 27.33
CA ILE A 55 -41.23 14.63 26.41
C ILE A 55 -40.73 13.22 26.55
N PRO A 56 -40.67 12.44 25.45
CA PRO A 56 -40.02 11.11 25.50
C PRO A 56 -38.59 11.26 26.06
N PRO A 57 -38.10 10.33 26.88
CA PRO A 57 -36.72 10.39 27.32
C PRO A 57 -35.82 10.42 26.12
N THR A 58 -34.86 11.35 26.08
CA THR A 58 -33.81 11.40 25.08
C THR A 58 -33.11 10.04 25.11
N PRO A 59 -32.93 9.37 23.97
CA PRO A 59 -32.19 8.13 23.94
C PRO A 59 -30.81 8.35 24.58
N THR A 60 -30.48 7.58 25.59
CA THR A 60 -29.13 7.58 26.14
C THR A 60 -28.23 6.98 25.07
N GLU A 61 -27.37 7.79 24.47
CA GLU A 61 -26.35 7.27 23.55
C GLU A 61 -25.51 6.26 24.29
N VAL A 62 -25.47 5.03 23.77
CA VAL A 62 -24.54 4.02 24.26
C VAL A 62 -23.15 4.47 23.80
N PRO A 63 -22.19 4.65 24.71
CA PRO A 63 -20.83 5.05 24.30
C PRO A 63 -20.27 4.04 23.31
N TRP A 64 -19.72 4.53 22.20
CA TRP A 64 -19.03 3.68 21.24
C TRP A 64 -17.82 3.00 21.91
N THR A 65 -17.62 1.71 21.68
CA THR A 65 -16.49 0.94 22.18
C THR A 65 -15.86 0.17 21.04
N SER A 66 -14.52 0.23 20.95
CA SER A 66 -13.79 -0.58 19.97
C SER A 66 -13.78 -2.06 20.35
N PRO A 67 -13.65 -2.97 19.39
CA PRO A 67 -13.27 -4.36 19.67
C PRO A 67 -11.96 -4.43 20.46
N GLU A 68 -11.82 -5.45 21.29
CA GLU A 68 -10.59 -5.70 22.05
C GLU A 68 -9.40 -5.91 21.08
N GLY A 69 -8.27 -5.25 21.34
CA GLY A 69 -7.06 -5.35 20.53
C GLY A 69 -7.12 -4.64 19.18
N ALA A 70 -8.21 -3.94 18.85
CA ALA A 70 -8.34 -3.27 17.55
C ALA A 70 -7.42 -2.04 17.42
N LEU A 71 -6.82 -1.88 16.26
CA LEU A 71 -6.31 -0.59 15.80
C LEU A 71 -7.51 0.31 15.45
N VAL A 72 -7.59 1.47 16.09
CA VAL A 72 -8.69 2.42 15.87
C VAL A 72 -8.19 3.61 15.09
N ALA A 73 -8.79 3.90 13.95
CA ALA A 73 -8.61 5.16 13.25
C ALA A 73 -9.47 6.25 13.89
N TYR A 74 -8.84 7.29 14.45
CA TYR A 74 -9.52 8.41 15.09
C TYR A 74 -9.75 9.54 14.10
N PRO A 75 -10.92 10.21 14.11
CA PRO A 75 -11.14 11.37 13.27
C PRO A 75 -10.30 12.56 13.74
N VAL A 76 -9.61 13.22 12.82
CA VAL A 76 -8.82 14.42 13.11
C VAL A 76 -9.19 15.57 12.19
N GLN A 77 -9.09 16.81 12.71
CA GLN A 77 -9.39 18.03 11.94
C GLN A 77 -8.27 18.37 10.97
N ALA A 78 -7.02 18.14 11.37
CA ALA A 78 -5.83 18.36 10.56
C ALA A 78 -5.11 17.04 10.36
N ALA A 79 -4.83 16.71 9.12
CA ALA A 79 -4.04 15.54 8.76
C ALA A 79 -2.60 15.68 9.29
N PRO A 80 -1.92 14.59 9.67
CA PRO A 80 -0.50 14.62 9.97
C PRO A 80 0.31 14.93 8.71
N THR A 81 1.49 15.51 8.90
CA THR A 81 2.51 15.65 7.87
C THR A 81 3.27 14.33 7.78
N LEU A 82 3.46 13.80 6.59
CA LEU A 82 4.26 12.59 6.42
C LEU A 82 5.73 13.00 6.19
N ASP A 83 6.56 12.91 7.24
CA ASP A 83 7.98 13.27 7.17
C ASP A 83 8.92 12.27 7.89
N GLY A 84 8.34 11.19 8.43
CA GLY A 84 9.06 10.15 9.17
C GLY A 84 9.36 10.55 10.61
N VAL A 85 8.70 11.59 11.15
CA VAL A 85 8.85 12.05 12.54
C VAL A 85 7.47 12.11 13.20
N ALA A 86 7.22 11.25 14.16
CA ALA A 86 5.91 11.08 14.81
C ALA A 86 5.59 12.19 15.83
N ASP A 87 5.79 13.47 15.48
CA ASP A 87 5.60 14.61 16.39
C ASP A 87 4.35 15.44 16.12
N ASP A 88 3.58 15.11 15.08
CA ASP A 88 2.32 15.78 14.76
C ASP A 88 1.25 15.60 15.84
N ALA A 89 0.53 16.68 16.13
CA ALA A 89 -0.57 16.68 17.10
C ALA A 89 -1.67 15.65 16.76
N ALA A 90 -1.85 15.32 15.49
CA ALA A 90 -2.82 14.32 15.05
C ALA A 90 -2.55 12.94 15.69
N TRP A 91 -1.30 12.56 15.84
CA TRP A 91 -0.94 11.28 16.46
C TRP A 91 -1.22 11.21 17.98
N ALA A 92 -1.34 12.37 18.63
CA ALA A 92 -1.73 12.43 20.05
C ALA A 92 -3.20 12.08 20.28
N GLU A 93 -4.05 12.24 19.25
CA GLU A 93 -5.49 11.89 19.33
C GLU A 93 -5.73 10.38 19.22
N ALA A 94 -4.78 9.63 18.66
CA ALA A 94 -4.91 8.20 18.41
C ALA A 94 -4.36 7.37 19.57
N GLN A 95 -5.12 6.33 19.95
CA GLN A 95 -4.64 5.30 20.86
C GLN A 95 -3.63 4.41 20.13
N GLU A 96 -2.50 4.17 20.78
CA GLU A 96 -1.50 3.23 20.28
C GLU A 96 -1.86 1.80 20.66
N ILE A 97 -1.65 0.87 19.74
CA ILE A 97 -1.62 -0.56 20.01
C ILE A 97 -0.21 -1.11 19.74
N THR A 98 0.12 -2.21 20.39
CA THR A 98 1.41 -2.91 20.21
C THR A 98 1.14 -4.34 19.74
N ILE A 99 1.77 -4.73 18.64
CA ILE A 99 1.66 -6.08 18.06
C ILE A 99 3.05 -6.72 18.10
N PRO A 100 3.26 -7.78 18.89
CA PRO A 100 4.53 -8.50 18.88
C PRO A 100 4.67 -9.33 17.61
N VAL A 101 5.82 -9.25 16.95
CA VAL A 101 6.19 -10.09 15.82
C VAL A 101 7.44 -10.89 16.12
N ALA A 102 7.53 -12.11 15.58
CA ALA A 102 8.63 -13.02 15.82
C ALA A 102 8.86 -13.99 14.64
N GLY A 103 9.92 -14.79 14.72
CA GLY A 103 10.21 -15.84 13.75
C GLY A 103 11.00 -15.37 12.52
N GLY A 104 11.52 -14.14 12.53
CA GLY A 104 12.37 -13.60 11.48
C GLY A 104 13.76 -14.26 11.40
N PHE A 105 14.55 -13.83 10.41
CA PHE A 105 15.93 -14.24 10.24
C PHE A 105 16.74 -13.96 11.53
N ASN A 106 17.66 -14.81 11.89
CA ASN A 106 18.43 -14.75 13.15
C ASN A 106 17.57 -14.68 14.41
N ASN A 107 16.35 -15.22 14.40
CA ASN A 107 15.36 -15.11 15.46
C ASN A 107 14.90 -13.65 15.70
N PHE A 108 14.98 -12.80 14.69
CA PHE A 108 14.50 -11.42 14.76
C PHE A 108 13.03 -11.41 15.19
N GLY A 109 12.73 -10.51 16.08
CA GLY A 109 11.39 -10.19 16.55
C GLY A 109 11.40 -8.85 17.24
N THR A 110 10.29 -8.13 17.16
CA THR A 110 10.14 -6.80 17.73
C THR A 110 8.69 -6.53 18.09
N ASP A 111 8.45 -5.52 18.90
CA ASP A 111 7.13 -4.98 19.15
C ASP A 111 6.86 -3.86 18.11
N VAL A 112 5.80 -4.02 17.32
CA VAL A 112 5.36 -3.02 16.37
C VAL A 112 4.27 -2.18 17.00
N ASN A 113 4.52 -0.88 17.18
CA ASN A 113 3.54 0.07 17.68
C ASN A 113 2.83 0.72 16.50
N LEU A 114 1.50 0.80 16.59
CA LEU A 114 0.63 1.32 15.54
C LEU A 114 -0.32 2.38 16.09
N LYS A 115 -0.49 3.45 15.33
CA LYS A 115 -1.58 4.43 15.49
C LYS A 115 -2.26 4.65 14.15
N SER A 116 -3.53 5.02 14.17
CA SER A 116 -4.25 5.42 12.97
C SER A 116 -5.16 6.60 13.22
N VAL A 117 -5.22 7.50 12.25
CA VAL A 117 -6.16 8.62 12.20
C VAL A 117 -6.75 8.73 10.81
N TYR A 118 -7.87 9.44 10.66
CA TYR A 118 -8.42 9.74 9.35
C TYR A 118 -8.95 11.18 9.27
N SER A 119 -8.89 11.75 8.09
CA SER A 119 -9.38 13.10 7.80
C SER A 119 -9.94 13.16 6.38
N GLY A 120 -11.17 13.61 6.22
CA GLY A 120 -11.82 13.62 4.91
C GLY A 120 -11.96 12.22 4.33
N ASP A 121 -11.39 12.00 3.14
CA ASP A 121 -11.41 10.75 2.40
C ASP A 121 -10.11 9.92 2.56
N THR A 122 -9.27 10.25 3.53
CA THR A 122 -7.92 9.70 3.66
C THR A 122 -7.68 9.14 5.06
N VAL A 123 -7.12 7.95 5.13
CA VAL A 123 -6.63 7.30 6.36
C VAL A 123 -5.10 7.39 6.44
N TYR A 124 -4.60 7.54 7.65
CA TYR A 124 -3.18 7.69 7.98
C TYR A 124 -2.78 6.66 9.00
N PHE A 125 -1.58 6.12 8.85
CA PHE A 125 -0.99 5.16 9.76
C PHE A 125 0.39 5.63 10.19
N LEU A 126 0.68 5.45 11.45
CA LEU A 126 2.00 5.57 12.05
C LEU A 126 2.44 4.19 12.53
N VAL A 127 3.60 3.77 12.09
CA VAL A 127 4.24 2.51 12.47
C VAL A 127 5.60 2.83 13.08
N THR A 128 5.86 2.32 14.28
CA THR A 128 7.19 2.39 14.89
C THR A 128 7.61 1.03 15.42
N TYR A 129 8.88 0.67 15.23
CA TYR A 129 9.44 -0.56 15.79
C TYR A 129 10.96 -0.46 15.97
N ALA A 130 11.48 -1.21 16.93
CA ALA A 130 12.90 -1.28 17.17
C ALA A 130 13.58 -2.16 16.12
N ASP A 131 14.65 -1.61 15.53
CA ASP A 131 15.58 -2.28 14.66
C ASP A 131 16.96 -1.68 14.90
N THR A 132 17.89 -2.48 15.36
CA THR A 132 19.21 -1.99 15.82
C THR A 132 20.13 -1.55 14.68
N THR A 133 19.76 -1.90 13.44
CA THR A 133 20.54 -1.60 12.22
C THR A 133 19.65 -0.98 11.16
N GLU A 134 20.15 0.02 10.44
CA GLU A 134 19.55 0.48 9.21
C GLU A 134 20.15 -0.30 8.05
N SER A 135 19.35 -1.17 7.43
CA SER A 135 19.82 -2.02 6.33
C SER A 135 19.55 -1.36 4.98
N TRP A 136 20.58 -0.82 4.36
CA TRP A 136 20.48 -0.14 3.05
C TRP A 136 21.00 -0.97 1.87
N PHE A 137 21.34 -2.24 2.08
CA PHE A 137 21.72 -3.10 0.97
C PHE A 137 20.48 -3.67 0.26
N ARG A 138 20.56 -3.76 -1.04
CA ARG A 138 19.68 -4.56 -1.89
C ARG A 138 20.52 -5.16 -3.01
N SER A 139 21.27 -6.22 -2.65
CA SER A 139 22.24 -6.89 -3.53
C SER A 139 23.15 -5.90 -4.26
N PRO A 140 24.01 -5.18 -3.52
CA PRO A 140 24.90 -4.17 -4.10
C PRO A 140 25.99 -4.81 -4.95
N TRP A 141 26.58 -4.00 -5.82
CA TRP A 141 27.80 -4.35 -6.52
C TRP A 141 29.02 -4.03 -5.67
N GLN A 142 29.99 -4.91 -5.60
CA GLN A 142 31.28 -4.63 -4.97
C GLN A 142 32.41 -4.80 -5.98
N LYS A 143 33.33 -3.82 -5.99
CA LYS A 143 34.55 -3.89 -6.80
C LYS A 143 35.49 -4.95 -6.24
N GLN A 144 36.01 -5.85 -7.08
CA GLN A 144 36.94 -6.86 -6.70
C GLN A 144 38.41 -6.41 -6.97
N GLU A 145 39.38 -7.09 -6.35
CA GLU A 145 40.81 -6.75 -6.51
C GLU A 145 41.29 -6.91 -7.95
N ASP A 146 40.70 -7.83 -8.70
CA ASP A 146 41.03 -8.09 -10.12
C ASP A 146 40.34 -7.09 -11.07
N GLY A 147 39.60 -6.12 -10.54
CA GLY A 147 38.86 -5.13 -11.30
C GLY A 147 37.48 -5.58 -11.76
N SER A 148 37.07 -6.80 -11.52
CA SER A 148 35.73 -7.29 -11.80
C SER A 148 34.70 -6.74 -10.80
N TRP A 149 33.42 -6.99 -11.05
CA TRP A 149 32.31 -6.62 -10.20
C TRP A 149 31.57 -7.88 -9.71
N LEU A 150 31.29 -7.94 -8.42
CA LEU A 150 30.50 -8.99 -7.79
C LEU A 150 29.21 -8.39 -7.25
N LYS A 151 28.05 -8.91 -7.66
CA LYS A 151 26.78 -8.61 -7.01
C LYS A 151 26.69 -9.44 -5.73
N ILE A 152 26.75 -8.75 -4.57
CA ILE A 152 26.82 -9.43 -3.28
C ILE A 152 25.45 -9.94 -2.89
N VAL A 153 25.40 -11.21 -2.54
CA VAL A 153 24.24 -11.90 -1.96
C VAL A 153 24.70 -12.73 -0.77
N ASP A 154 23.77 -13.18 0.04
CA ASP A 154 24.06 -14.12 1.13
C ASP A 154 24.78 -15.35 0.57
N PRO A 155 25.95 -15.75 1.08
CA PRO A 155 26.67 -16.93 0.65
C PRO A 155 25.87 -18.23 0.86
N ASP A 156 24.90 -18.22 1.78
CA ASP A 156 24.01 -19.35 2.04
C ASP A 156 22.67 -19.25 1.25
N ASP A 157 22.57 -18.28 0.31
CA ASP A 157 21.37 -18.09 -0.53
C ASP A 157 21.00 -19.39 -1.29
N LYS A 158 19.78 -19.86 -1.05
CA LYS A 158 19.21 -21.09 -1.64
C LYS A 158 18.07 -20.77 -2.59
N GLY A 159 18.34 -19.99 -3.61
CA GLY A 159 17.32 -19.69 -4.64
C GLY A 159 16.53 -18.44 -4.40
N GLY A 160 17.17 -17.36 -4.02
CA GLY A 160 16.57 -16.03 -3.81
C GLY A 160 16.25 -15.74 -2.36
N ASP A 161 16.97 -16.35 -1.45
CA ASP A 161 16.84 -16.24 0.01
C ASP A 161 17.95 -15.34 0.60
N ASN A 162 18.23 -14.20 -0.03
CA ASN A 162 19.28 -13.30 0.43
C ASN A 162 18.88 -12.63 1.76
N ASN A 163 19.42 -13.12 2.87
CA ASN A 163 19.10 -12.68 4.23
C ASN A 163 20.29 -11.95 4.91
N LEU A 164 21.23 -11.40 4.16
CA LEU A 164 22.33 -10.60 4.71
C LEU A 164 22.56 -9.29 3.95
N TYR A 165 22.40 -9.31 2.63
CA TYR A 165 22.62 -8.13 1.78
C TYR A 165 21.28 -7.66 1.20
N TYR A 166 20.33 -7.40 2.09
CA TYR A 166 18.99 -6.99 1.73
C TYR A 166 18.53 -5.78 2.56
N GLU A 167 17.44 -5.16 2.17
CA GLU A 167 16.86 -3.99 2.83
C GLU A 167 15.87 -4.36 3.92
N ASP A 168 15.63 -3.44 4.87
CA ASP A 168 14.55 -3.53 5.82
C ASP A 168 13.21 -3.28 5.15
N LYS A 169 12.17 -3.98 5.61
CA LYS A 169 10.83 -3.89 5.04
C LYS A 169 9.77 -4.06 6.11
N PHE A 170 8.62 -3.52 5.83
CA PHE A 170 7.39 -3.70 6.58
C PHE A 170 6.24 -4.00 5.61
N ALA A 171 5.29 -4.84 5.98
CA ALA A 171 4.14 -5.12 5.14
C ALA A 171 2.86 -5.33 5.96
N PHE A 172 1.76 -4.78 5.44
CA PHE A 172 0.41 -5.22 5.77
C PHE A 172 -0.11 -6.16 4.70
N ILE A 173 -1.03 -7.05 5.09
CA ILE A 173 -1.94 -7.75 4.18
C ILE A 173 -3.37 -7.62 4.68
N TRP A 174 -4.29 -7.26 3.78
CA TRP A 174 -5.71 -7.06 4.04
C TRP A 174 -6.55 -8.00 3.15
N PRO A 175 -7.58 -8.70 3.65
CA PRO A 175 -8.50 -9.42 2.78
C PRO A 175 -9.40 -8.44 2.04
N ILE A 176 -9.35 -8.44 0.70
CA ILE A 176 -10.23 -7.61 -0.11
C ILE A 176 -11.66 -8.16 -0.01
N ASN A 177 -12.62 -7.31 0.34
CA ASN A 177 -14.03 -7.68 0.51
C ASN A 177 -14.26 -8.88 1.44
N ASN A 178 -13.40 -9.08 2.43
CA ASN A 178 -13.43 -10.25 3.32
C ASN A 178 -13.42 -11.59 2.56
N SER A 179 -12.80 -11.65 1.38
CA SER A 179 -12.82 -12.82 0.50
C SER A 179 -12.01 -14.01 1.04
N ILE A 180 -10.98 -13.76 1.85
CA ILE A 180 -10.10 -14.81 2.38
C ILE A 180 -10.73 -15.44 3.62
N LYS A 181 -11.05 -16.74 3.55
CA LYS A 181 -11.72 -17.46 4.63
C LYS A 181 -10.88 -17.54 5.90
N ASN A 182 -11.51 -17.28 7.05
CA ASN A 182 -10.91 -17.32 8.38
C ASN A 182 -9.72 -16.36 8.57
N PHE A 183 -9.58 -15.35 7.72
CA PHE A 183 -8.51 -14.38 7.83
C PHE A 183 -8.59 -13.63 9.18
N GLU A 184 -9.79 -13.31 9.63
CA GLU A 184 -10.06 -12.63 10.90
C GLU A 184 -9.49 -13.36 12.13
N THR A 185 -9.20 -14.65 12.01
CA THR A 185 -8.65 -15.46 13.12
C THR A 185 -7.21 -15.92 12.91
N ALA A 186 -6.83 -16.19 11.67
CA ALA A 186 -5.53 -16.80 11.36
C ALA A 186 -4.62 -15.94 10.48
N GLY A 187 -5.10 -14.75 10.04
CA GLY A 187 -4.29 -13.78 9.32
C GLY A 187 -3.54 -14.38 8.12
N CYS A 188 -2.25 -14.08 8.02
CA CYS A 188 -1.37 -14.53 6.94
C CYS A 188 -1.34 -16.05 6.73
N PHE A 189 -1.70 -16.86 7.74
CA PHE A 189 -1.72 -18.32 7.62
C PHE A 189 -2.86 -18.86 6.78
N THR A 190 -3.86 -18.05 6.47
CA THR A 190 -4.92 -18.37 5.51
C THR A 190 -4.69 -17.78 4.11
N ALA A 191 -3.61 -17.00 3.95
CA ALA A 191 -3.24 -16.33 2.71
C ALA A 191 -1.83 -16.76 2.25
N CYS A 192 -0.79 -15.92 2.41
CA CYS A 192 0.56 -16.18 1.92
C CYS A 192 1.19 -17.50 2.39
N HIS A 193 0.81 -17.97 3.58
CA HIS A 193 1.30 -19.22 4.17
C HIS A 193 0.31 -20.40 4.01
N ALA A 194 -0.82 -20.19 3.36
CA ALA A 194 -1.77 -21.25 3.11
C ALA A 194 -1.16 -22.36 2.25
N GLY A 195 -1.15 -23.58 2.76
CA GLY A 195 -0.70 -24.75 2.03
C GLY A 195 0.78 -24.74 1.65
N GLU A 196 1.67 -24.32 2.53
CA GLU A 196 3.11 -24.39 2.31
C GLU A 196 3.55 -25.74 1.72
N ASN A 197 4.29 -25.69 0.62
CA ASN A 197 4.85 -26.85 -0.03
C ASN A 197 6.38 -26.73 -0.11
N ALA A 198 7.05 -27.31 0.87
CA ALA A 198 8.50 -27.29 1.02
C ALA A 198 9.26 -27.86 -0.20
N ASP A 199 8.64 -28.77 -0.96
CA ASP A 199 9.26 -29.40 -2.13
C ASP A 199 9.27 -28.49 -3.35
N LYS A 200 8.34 -27.53 -3.43
CA LYS A 200 8.19 -26.61 -4.57
C LYS A 200 8.77 -25.23 -4.30
N LYS A 201 8.49 -24.66 -3.16
CA LYS A 201 9.04 -23.36 -2.74
C LYS A 201 9.04 -23.29 -1.20
N PRO A 202 10.22 -23.40 -0.56
CA PRO A 202 10.33 -23.62 0.89
C PRO A 202 9.99 -22.37 1.74
N TYR A 203 9.69 -21.21 1.13
CA TYR A 203 9.48 -19.94 1.83
C TYR A 203 8.09 -19.35 1.60
N GLY A 204 7.06 -20.14 1.81
CA GLY A 204 5.67 -19.74 1.58
C GLY A 204 5.25 -19.83 0.11
N ASN A 205 3.97 -19.97 -0.11
CA ASN A 205 3.42 -20.22 -1.44
C ASN A 205 3.11 -18.94 -2.20
N LYS A 206 2.98 -17.80 -1.51
CA LYS A 206 2.62 -16.51 -2.09
C LYS A 206 1.32 -16.58 -2.92
N TYR A 207 0.29 -17.27 -2.42
CA TYR A 207 -1.04 -17.34 -3.04
C TYR A 207 -2.12 -17.59 -1.98
N THR A 208 -3.37 -17.27 -2.30
CA THR A 208 -4.54 -17.58 -1.47
C THR A 208 -5.01 -19.02 -1.66
N ALA A 209 -5.81 -19.53 -0.75
CA ALA A 209 -6.17 -20.94 -0.71
C ALA A 209 -7.18 -21.36 -1.80
N SER A 210 -8.02 -20.44 -2.28
CA SER A 210 -9.13 -20.73 -3.18
C SER A 210 -9.34 -19.66 -4.23
N GLU A 211 -9.91 -20.02 -5.36
CA GLU A 211 -10.34 -19.10 -6.40
C GLU A 211 -11.28 -18.01 -5.85
N GLY A 212 -11.03 -16.77 -6.21
CA GLY A 212 -11.79 -15.59 -5.78
C GLY A 212 -11.35 -15.00 -4.44
N GLU A 213 -10.42 -15.62 -3.72
CA GLU A 213 -9.80 -15.02 -2.55
C GLU A 213 -8.70 -14.04 -3.00
N LEU A 214 -8.80 -12.78 -2.54
CA LEU A 214 -7.86 -11.70 -2.86
C LEU A 214 -7.37 -11.02 -1.59
N GLY A 215 -6.06 -10.69 -1.57
CA GLY A 215 -5.44 -9.93 -0.48
C GLY A 215 -4.69 -8.74 -1.04
N ASP A 216 -4.91 -7.56 -0.46
CA ASP A 216 -4.17 -6.34 -0.72
C ASP A 216 -2.89 -6.33 0.13
N ILE A 217 -1.73 -6.03 -0.44
CA ILE A 217 -0.42 -6.06 0.26
C ILE A 217 0.28 -4.71 0.14
N TRP A 218 0.33 -3.96 1.23
CA TRP A 218 1.09 -2.72 1.34
C TRP A 218 2.51 -3.04 1.79
N HIS A 219 3.47 -2.90 0.89
CA HIS A 219 4.83 -3.38 1.11
C HIS A 219 5.86 -2.24 1.08
N TRP A 220 6.11 -1.66 2.25
CA TRP A 220 7.20 -0.71 2.41
C TRP A 220 8.57 -1.39 2.31
N LYS A 221 9.51 -0.74 1.63
CA LYS A 221 10.88 -1.21 1.37
C LYS A 221 11.83 -0.03 1.50
N SER A 222 12.74 -0.07 2.46
CA SER A 222 13.59 1.06 2.82
C SER A 222 14.45 1.59 1.66
N VAL A 223 14.95 0.69 0.79
CA VAL A 223 15.79 1.04 -0.36
C VAL A 223 14.98 1.29 -1.63
N ARG A 224 14.02 0.42 -1.94
CA ARG A 224 13.32 0.43 -3.23
C ARG A 224 12.19 1.45 -3.34
N ASN A 225 11.57 1.83 -2.24
CA ASN A 225 10.51 2.84 -2.24
C ASN A 225 11.07 4.27 -2.27
N LEU A 226 10.29 5.21 -2.79
CA LEU A 226 10.62 6.62 -2.86
C LEU A 226 9.37 7.47 -2.57
N GLY A 227 9.17 7.82 -1.29
CA GLY A 227 8.02 8.61 -0.85
C GLY A 227 6.68 7.89 -0.95
N GLN A 228 6.68 6.57 -1.15
CA GLN A 228 5.49 5.74 -1.36
C GLN A 228 5.72 4.35 -0.82
N ILE A 229 4.62 3.63 -0.55
CA ILE A 229 4.62 2.19 -0.32
C ILE A 229 4.33 1.49 -1.66
N ASP A 230 4.96 0.36 -1.91
CA ASP A 230 4.76 -0.47 -3.10
C ASP A 230 3.48 -1.30 -2.91
N ASP A 231 2.41 -0.92 -3.61
CA ASP A 231 1.13 -1.61 -3.54
C ASP A 231 1.12 -2.84 -4.44
N GLN A 232 0.58 -3.93 -3.90
CA GLN A 232 0.63 -5.26 -4.48
C GLN A 232 -0.60 -6.04 -4.03
N TYR A 233 -0.96 -7.07 -4.79
CA TYR A 233 -2.04 -7.96 -4.38
C TYR A 233 -1.67 -9.44 -4.44
N LEU A 234 -2.47 -10.26 -3.80
CA LEU A 234 -2.34 -11.71 -3.75
C LEU A 234 -3.62 -12.37 -4.27
N ASP A 235 -3.48 -13.31 -5.20
CA ASP A 235 -4.56 -14.15 -5.68
C ASP A 235 -4.25 -15.65 -5.50
N TRP A 236 -5.06 -16.52 -6.07
CA TRP A 236 -4.97 -17.98 -5.97
C TRP A 236 -4.06 -18.64 -7.02
N THR A 237 -3.30 -17.86 -7.79
CA THR A 237 -2.39 -18.39 -8.82
C THR A 237 -1.30 -19.25 -8.21
N LEU A 238 -1.27 -20.52 -8.57
CA LEU A 238 -0.26 -21.45 -8.05
C LEU A 238 1.10 -21.22 -8.68
N TYR A 239 2.15 -21.54 -7.92
CA TYR A 239 3.50 -21.48 -8.41
C TYR A 239 3.73 -22.40 -9.63
N ASP A 240 4.26 -21.82 -10.69
CA ASP A 240 4.78 -22.50 -11.88
C ASP A 240 6.08 -21.81 -12.29
N ALA A 241 7.17 -22.57 -12.38
CA ALA A 241 8.51 -22.01 -12.61
C ALA A 241 8.65 -21.25 -13.95
N GLU A 242 7.81 -21.57 -14.95
CA GLU A 242 7.84 -20.95 -16.27
C GLU A 242 6.78 -19.87 -16.44
N LYS A 243 5.57 -20.09 -15.90
CA LYS A 243 4.37 -19.25 -16.15
C LYS A 243 4.07 -18.28 -15.04
N SER A 244 4.28 -18.68 -13.80
CA SER A 244 3.97 -17.90 -12.60
C SER A 244 5.03 -18.11 -11.50
N PRO A 245 6.29 -17.66 -11.73
CA PRO A 245 7.39 -17.88 -10.79
C PRO A 245 7.19 -17.12 -9.45
N GLU A 246 6.37 -16.09 -9.43
CA GLU A 246 5.97 -15.35 -8.21
C GLU A 246 4.66 -15.86 -7.62
N ALA A 247 4.10 -16.95 -8.16
CA ALA A 247 2.80 -17.50 -7.79
C ALA A 247 1.68 -16.44 -7.90
N GLY A 248 0.81 -16.30 -6.88
CA GLY A 248 -0.31 -15.37 -6.87
C GLY A 248 0.06 -13.95 -6.41
N ARG A 249 1.33 -13.66 -6.16
CA ARG A 249 1.75 -12.32 -5.78
C ARG A 249 2.01 -11.45 -6.99
N HIS A 250 1.27 -10.37 -7.11
CA HIS A 250 1.33 -9.41 -8.21
C HIS A 250 1.62 -8.01 -7.68
N SER A 251 2.16 -7.16 -8.53
CA SER A 251 2.19 -5.72 -8.28
C SER A 251 1.00 -5.07 -8.94
N ASP A 252 0.44 -4.06 -8.31
CA ASP A 252 -0.60 -3.27 -8.94
C ASP A 252 -0.10 -2.54 -10.18
N THR A 253 -1.02 -2.02 -10.96
CA THR A 253 -0.71 -1.38 -12.23
C THR A 253 0.03 -0.07 -12.00
N LYS A 254 0.91 0.27 -12.91
CA LYS A 254 1.60 1.56 -12.90
C LYS A 254 1.72 2.13 -14.30
N ASP A 255 1.68 3.45 -14.38
CA ASP A 255 1.91 4.17 -15.63
C ASP A 255 3.40 4.36 -15.89
N SER A 256 4.18 4.62 -14.84
CA SER A 256 5.63 4.85 -14.95
C SER A 256 6.34 4.71 -13.60
N GLY A 257 7.65 4.85 -13.60
CA GLY A 257 8.48 4.87 -12.40
C GLY A 257 8.67 3.49 -11.75
N GLY A 258 9.06 3.54 -10.47
CA GLY A 258 9.40 2.36 -9.68
C GLY A 258 10.90 2.09 -9.63
N TYR A 259 11.27 0.86 -9.44
CA TYR A 259 12.67 0.45 -9.28
C TYR A 259 13.06 -0.66 -10.24
N ALA A 260 14.35 -0.74 -10.52
CA ALA A 260 14.99 -1.78 -11.30
C ALA A 260 16.36 -2.12 -10.74
N ASP A 261 16.84 -3.34 -10.99
CA ASP A 261 18.21 -3.71 -10.71
C ASP A 261 19.18 -2.86 -11.55
N ASN A 262 20.25 -2.41 -10.94
CA ASN A 262 21.31 -1.65 -11.58
C ASN A 262 22.22 -2.57 -12.41
N PHE A 263 21.76 -2.95 -13.58
CA PHE A 263 22.54 -3.73 -14.55
C PHE A 263 23.02 -2.87 -15.72
N ALA A 264 24.20 -3.16 -16.25
CA ALA A 264 24.60 -2.67 -17.56
C ALA A 264 23.72 -3.26 -18.66
N SER A 265 23.77 -2.67 -19.84
CA SER A 265 23.12 -3.22 -21.03
C SER A 265 24.12 -3.77 -22.01
N MET A 266 23.79 -4.88 -22.66
CA MET A 266 24.58 -5.47 -23.73
C MET A 266 23.67 -5.89 -24.89
N PRO A 267 24.19 -6.04 -26.12
CA PRO A 267 23.42 -6.62 -27.22
C PRO A 267 22.90 -8.02 -26.86
N ASP A 268 21.66 -8.32 -27.24
CA ASP A 268 21.11 -9.67 -27.06
C ASP A 268 21.93 -10.66 -27.89
N PRO A 269 22.48 -11.74 -27.29
CA PRO A 269 23.21 -12.78 -28.00
C PRO A 269 22.42 -13.45 -29.15
N ASN A 270 21.10 -13.46 -29.07
CA ASN A 270 20.20 -14.09 -30.04
C ASN A 270 19.60 -13.09 -31.04
N ASP A 271 19.65 -11.79 -30.76
CA ASP A 271 19.09 -10.74 -31.61
C ASP A 271 19.84 -9.41 -31.39
N ALA A 272 20.85 -9.14 -32.19
CA ALA A 272 21.68 -7.94 -32.05
C ALA A 272 20.91 -6.60 -32.22
N SER A 273 19.66 -6.63 -32.67
CA SER A 273 18.79 -5.44 -32.70
C SER A 273 18.19 -5.09 -31.34
N LYS A 274 18.33 -5.97 -30.35
CA LYS A 274 17.83 -5.79 -28.98
C LYS A 274 18.97 -5.67 -27.98
N THR A 275 18.64 -5.14 -26.81
CA THR A 275 19.54 -5.11 -25.66
C THR A 275 18.96 -5.91 -24.51
N VAL A 276 19.85 -6.58 -23.77
CA VAL A 276 19.52 -7.32 -22.54
C VAL A 276 20.38 -6.84 -21.39
N ALA A 277 20.01 -7.19 -20.17
CA ALA A 277 20.79 -6.87 -18.98
C ALA A 277 22.11 -7.63 -18.98
N ASP A 278 23.22 -6.91 -18.87
CA ASP A 278 24.52 -7.49 -18.52
C ASP A 278 24.60 -7.66 -16.99
N LYS A 279 24.35 -8.86 -16.52
CA LYS A 279 24.34 -9.20 -15.10
C LYS A 279 25.75 -9.39 -14.51
N THR A 280 26.80 -9.00 -15.21
CA THR A 280 28.19 -9.12 -14.74
C THR A 280 28.76 -7.81 -14.19
N LYS A 281 28.06 -6.69 -14.36
CA LYS A 281 28.51 -5.38 -13.91
C LYS A 281 27.35 -4.38 -13.73
N PRO A 282 27.55 -3.32 -12.89
CA PRO A 282 26.57 -2.25 -12.77
C PRO A 282 26.43 -1.43 -14.07
N GLY A 283 25.26 -0.85 -14.30
CA GLY A 283 24.98 -0.02 -15.47
C GLY A 283 25.10 1.48 -15.22
N PHE A 284 24.91 1.89 -13.98
CA PHE A 284 24.85 3.29 -13.58
C PHE A 284 25.60 3.54 -12.27
N THR A 285 26.11 4.75 -12.13
CA THR A 285 26.63 5.35 -10.92
C THR A 285 25.92 6.68 -10.65
N SER A 286 26.16 7.29 -9.51
CA SER A 286 25.63 8.60 -9.10
C SER A 286 26.61 9.24 -8.13
N PRO A 287 26.69 10.58 -8.03
CA PRO A 287 27.46 11.25 -6.98
C PRO A 287 26.79 11.18 -5.59
N SER A 288 25.58 10.63 -5.49
CA SER A 288 24.72 10.74 -4.28
C SER A 288 24.86 9.57 -3.31
N TYR A 289 25.69 8.58 -3.60
CA TYR A 289 25.97 7.48 -2.66
C TYR A 289 27.42 7.52 -2.19
N ASP A 290 27.66 6.95 -1.01
CA ASP A 290 29.01 6.76 -0.48
C ASP A 290 29.56 5.40 -0.95
N PRO A 291 30.62 5.36 -1.78
CA PRO A 291 31.19 4.12 -2.28
C PRO A 291 31.83 3.25 -1.18
N ALA A 292 32.25 3.83 -0.06
CA ALA A 292 32.84 3.08 1.04
C ALA A 292 31.80 2.23 1.79
N THR A 293 30.57 2.71 1.91
CA THR A 293 29.49 2.05 2.65
C THR A 293 28.38 1.52 1.75
N GLY A 294 28.23 2.05 0.54
CA GLY A 294 27.10 1.78 -0.36
C GLY A 294 25.81 2.51 0.00
N ALA A 295 25.80 3.31 1.11
CA ALA A 295 24.63 4.07 1.52
C ALA A 295 24.28 5.19 0.52
N PRO A 296 23.00 5.46 0.28
CA PRO A 296 21.80 4.90 0.87
C PRO A 296 21.30 3.60 0.18
N GLY A 297 22.09 2.91 -0.60
CA GLY A 297 21.76 1.62 -1.24
C GLY A 297 21.02 1.72 -2.57
N TYR A 298 20.78 2.95 -3.06
CA TYR A 298 20.07 3.21 -4.31
C TYR A 298 20.68 4.36 -5.11
N ILE A 299 20.33 4.41 -6.39
CA ILE A 299 20.56 5.53 -7.29
C ILE A 299 19.20 6.10 -7.69
N LEU A 300 19.01 7.41 -7.60
CA LEU A 300 17.84 8.06 -8.15
C LEU A 300 17.93 8.09 -9.68
N ASP A 301 16.85 7.75 -10.36
CA ASP A 301 16.83 7.72 -11.83
C ASP A 301 17.15 9.10 -12.44
N ALA A 302 16.77 10.16 -11.76
CA ALA A 302 17.09 11.54 -12.18
C ALA A 302 18.57 11.92 -12.02
N GLU A 303 19.35 11.19 -11.22
CA GLU A 303 20.76 11.46 -10.91
C GLU A 303 21.71 10.41 -11.49
N LYS A 304 21.17 9.36 -12.11
CA LYS A 304 21.98 8.29 -12.66
C LYS A 304 22.90 8.78 -13.76
N VAL A 305 24.15 8.38 -13.66
CA VAL A 305 25.17 8.58 -14.67
C VAL A 305 25.47 7.23 -15.32
N ALA A 306 25.38 7.16 -16.64
CA ALA A 306 25.69 5.94 -17.36
C ALA A 306 27.13 5.48 -17.04
N PHE A 307 27.33 4.17 -17.07
CA PHE A 307 28.59 3.53 -16.79
C PHE A 307 29.72 4.13 -17.64
N ASP A 308 30.61 4.88 -16.98
CA ASP A 308 31.89 5.36 -17.55
C ASP A 308 33.02 4.50 -16.98
N GLN A 309 33.76 3.82 -17.85
CA GLN A 309 34.84 2.93 -17.44
C GLN A 309 35.89 3.67 -16.58
N VAL A 310 36.20 4.93 -16.91
CA VAL A 310 37.17 5.74 -16.16
C VAL A 310 36.68 6.04 -14.74
N ALA A 311 35.40 6.39 -14.59
CA ALA A 311 34.79 6.63 -13.29
C ALA A 311 34.74 5.35 -12.44
N LEU A 312 34.51 4.22 -13.07
CA LEU A 312 34.46 2.92 -12.40
C LEU A 312 35.83 2.36 -12.04
N ASP A 313 36.84 2.64 -12.84
CA ASP A 313 38.23 2.30 -12.52
C ASP A 313 38.74 3.12 -11.32
N ALA A 314 38.16 4.29 -11.07
CA ALA A 314 38.46 5.11 -9.90
C ALA A 314 37.87 4.57 -8.58
N ILE A 315 36.88 3.69 -8.65
CA ILE A 315 36.31 3.01 -7.46
C ILE A 315 37.32 1.98 -6.96
N ALA A 316 37.65 2.03 -5.69
CA ALA A 316 38.63 1.13 -5.10
C ALA A 316 38.08 -0.29 -4.90
N ALA A 317 38.96 -1.27 -4.86
CA ALA A 317 38.58 -2.64 -4.50
C ALA A 317 37.96 -2.66 -3.08
N GLY A 318 36.87 -3.36 -2.92
CA GLY A 318 36.07 -3.40 -1.68
C GLY A 318 34.97 -2.36 -1.59
N GLU A 319 35.00 -1.30 -2.40
CA GLU A 319 33.95 -0.28 -2.46
C GLU A 319 32.71 -0.78 -3.24
N TYR A 320 31.58 -0.07 -3.03
CA TYR A 320 30.27 -0.47 -3.49
C TYR A 320 29.67 0.45 -4.55
N ILE A 321 28.81 -0.10 -5.39
CA ILE A 321 27.80 0.63 -6.18
C ILE A 321 26.42 0.07 -5.80
N PRO A 322 25.41 0.95 -5.57
CA PRO A 322 24.05 0.50 -5.28
C PRO A 322 23.49 -0.45 -6.34
N GLY A 323 22.84 -1.51 -5.87
CA GLY A 323 22.20 -2.51 -6.73
C GLY A 323 20.90 -2.08 -7.36
N ILE A 324 20.34 -0.92 -6.98
CA ILE A 324 19.00 -0.44 -7.35
C ILE A 324 19.05 0.96 -7.95
N VAL A 325 18.31 1.14 -9.04
CA VAL A 325 17.93 2.45 -9.59
C VAL A 325 16.44 2.63 -9.34
N LYS A 326 16.01 3.79 -8.79
CA LYS A 326 14.60 4.04 -8.45
C LYS A 326 14.11 5.43 -8.82
N SER A 327 12.80 5.52 -9.04
CA SER A 327 12.02 6.75 -9.16
C SER A 327 10.66 6.59 -8.50
N ALA A 328 9.92 7.68 -8.27
CA ALA A 328 8.57 7.60 -7.76
C ALA A 328 7.67 6.78 -8.71
N ILE A 329 6.78 5.99 -8.15
CA ILE A 329 5.79 5.19 -8.88
C ILE A 329 4.60 6.08 -9.21
N VAL A 330 4.13 6.05 -10.45
CA VAL A 330 2.91 6.73 -10.89
C VAL A 330 1.87 5.68 -11.27
N GLY A 331 0.64 5.85 -10.82
CA GLY A 331 -0.47 4.92 -10.99
C GLY A 331 -0.80 4.18 -9.69
N ASP A 332 -1.68 3.21 -9.79
CA ASP A 332 -2.28 2.44 -8.70
C ASP A 332 -1.23 1.90 -7.70
N ARG A 333 -0.22 1.26 -8.21
CA ARG A 333 0.90 0.73 -7.42
C ARG A 333 1.60 1.74 -6.50
N GLY A 334 1.42 3.03 -6.72
CA GLY A 334 2.11 4.12 -6.01
C GLY A 334 1.16 5.06 -5.28
N ASP A 335 -0.08 4.68 -5.04
CA ASP A 335 -1.10 5.56 -4.46
C ASP A 335 -1.02 5.69 -2.93
N ILE A 336 -0.24 4.85 -2.26
CA ILE A 336 0.06 4.96 -0.83
C ILE A 336 1.26 5.88 -0.64
N THR A 337 1.01 7.13 -0.26
CA THR A 337 2.08 8.11 0.05
C THR A 337 2.71 7.78 1.41
N ALA A 338 4.04 7.86 1.50
CA ALA A 338 4.76 7.52 2.73
C ALA A 338 6.01 8.38 2.95
N ALA A 339 6.37 8.53 4.22
CA ALA A 339 7.67 8.99 4.64
C ALA A 339 8.19 8.12 5.78
N TRP A 340 9.50 8.03 5.91
CA TRP A 340 10.09 7.18 6.94
C TRP A 340 11.47 7.67 7.35
N LYS A 341 11.84 7.30 8.56
CA LYS A 341 13.17 7.61 9.11
C LYS A 341 13.61 6.48 10.05
N TRP A 342 14.85 6.06 9.90
CA TRP A 342 15.53 5.29 10.94
C TRP A 342 16.34 6.26 11.81
N GLN A 343 16.18 6.15 13.10
CA GLN A 343 16.94 6.95 14.05
C GLN A 343 17.06 6.21 15.39
N ASP A 344 18.28 6.20 15.93
CA ASP A 344 18.56 5.66 17.28
C ASP A 344 18.06 4.21 17.49
N GLY A 345 18.13 3.36 16.45
CA GLY A 345 17.72 1.97 16.52
C GLY A 345 16.21 1.77 16.37
N MET A 346 15.51 2.72 15.78
CA MET A 346 14.05 2.68 15.57
C MET A 346 13.69 3.10 14.15
N TRP A 347 12.80 2.37 13.52
CA TRP A 347 12.07 2.82 12.35
C TRP A 347 10.81 3.61 12.77
N THR A 348 10.59 4.74 12.12
CA THR A 348 9.32 5.48 12.10
C THR A 348 8.85 5.55 10.67
N ILE A 349 7.66 5.03 10.39
CA ILE A 349 7.06 5.01 9.05
C ILE A 349 5.68 5.63 9.15
N GLU A 350 5.44 6.68 8.39
CA GLU A 350 4.14 7.34 8.27
C GLU A 350 3.64 7.16 6.85
N PHE A 351 2.39 6.80 6.68
CA PHE A 351 1.81 6.67 5.36
C PHE A 351 0.31 6.94 5.33
N SER A 352 -0.18 7.26 4.16
CA SER A 352 -1.59 7.57 3.94
C SER A 352 -2.09 6.99 2.64
N ARG A 353 -3.38 6.66 2.62
CA ARG A 353 -4.09 6.20 1.44
C ARG A 353 -5.53 6.71 1.48
N LYS A 354 -6.17 6.83 0.33
CA LYS A 354 -7.59 7.08 0.26
C LYS A 354 -8.38 5.94 0.90
N LEU A 355 -9.51 6.30 1.54
CA LEU A 355 -10.45 5.31 2.08
C LEU A 355 -11.03 4.42 0.98
N ASP A 356 -11.29 5.01 -0.18
CA ASP A 356 -11.77 4.33 -1.38
C ASP A 356 -10.90 4.76 -2.57
N THR A 357 -10.13 3.83 -3.14
CA THR A 357 -9.25 4.05 -4.30
C THR A 357 -9.96 3.74 -5.60
N GLY A 358 -11.01 2.91 -5.56
CA GLY A 358 -11.72 2.39 -6.71
C GLY A 358 -11.00 1.25 -7.44
N SER A 359 -9.84 0.80 -6.96
CA SER A 359 -9.13 -0.36 -7.51
C SER A 359 -9.76 -1.68 -7.05
N GLU A 360 -9.84 -2.66 -7.93
CA GLU A 360 -10.35 -4.00 -7.61
C GLU A 360 -9.33 -4.85 -6.82
N THR A 361 -8.07 -4.43 -6.82
CA THR A 361 -6.97 -5.10 -6.12
C THR A 361 -6.65 -4.51 -4.76
N ASP A 362 -7.43 -3.51 -4.33
CA ASP A 362 -7.27 -2.81 -3.06
C ASP A 362 -8.38 -3.12 -2.06
N VAL A 363 -8.05 -3.14 -0.78
CA VAL A 363 -9.05 -3.05 0.28
C VAL A 363 -9.71 -1.67 0.26
N GLN A 364 -11.03 -1.63 0.25
CA GLN A 364 -11.81 -0.40 0.28
C GLN A 364 -12.36 -0.17 1.70
N PHE A 365 -12.07 0.97 2.31
CA PHE A 365 -12.62 1.38 3.61
C PHE A 365 -13.89 2.22 3.44
N SER A 366 -14.76 1.82 2.53
CA SER A 366 -15.96 2.57 2.18
C SER A 366 -17.08 2.49 3.23
N ASP A 367 -17.07 1.49 4.11
CA ASP A 367 -17.98 1.38 5.26
C ASP A 367 -17.22 1.62 6.57
N LEU A 368 -17.28 2.85 7.09
CA LEU A 368 -16.61 3.20 8.33
C LEU A 368 -17.22 2.56 9.58
N ALA A 369 -18.39 1.93 9.47
CA ALA A 369 -19.00 1.16 10.57
C ALA A 369 -18.54 -0.31 10.60
N ALA A 370 -17.91 -0.78 9.53
CA ALA A 370 -17.41 -2.14 9.43
C ALA A 370 -16.10 -2.34 10.22
N ALA A 371 -15.82 -3.58 10.59
CA ALA A 371 -14.50 -4.01 11.03
C ALA A 371 -13.73 -4.61 9.85
N TYR A 372 -12.50 -4.17 9.68
CA TYR A 372 -11.52 -4.71 8.76
C TYR A 372 -10.48 -5.50 9.53
N TYR A 373 -9.70 -6.32 8.86
CA TYR A 373 -8.67 -7.12 9.51
C TYR A 373 -7.38 -7.05 8.70
N PHE A 374 -6.25 -7.04 9.38
CA PHE A 374 -4.95 -7.12 8.72
C PHE A 374 -4.02 -8.09 9.45
N GLY A 375 -3.03 -8.58 8.71
CA GLY A 375 -1.83 -9.20 9.27
C GLY A 375 -0.63 -8.36 8.92
N LEU A 376 0.44 -8.43 9.73
CA LEU A 376 1.65 -7.67 9.48
C LEU A 376 2.92 -8.51 9.55
N ALA A 377 3.96 -8.01 8.88
CA ALA A 377 5.27 -8.60 8.85
C ALA A 377 6.37 -7.53 8.84
N VAL A 378 7.49 -7.83 9.52
CA VAL A 378 8.70 -6.99 9.55
C VAL A 378 9.88 -7.82 9.07
N PHE A 379 10.71 -7.23 8.21
CA PHE A 379 11.91 -7.86 7.68
C PHE A 379 13.13 -7.03 8.10
N ASP A 380 13.99 -7.62 8.87
CA ASP A 380 15.30 -7.09 9.19
C ASP A 380 16.33 -7.73 8.26
N ASN A 381 16.95 -6.90 7.38
CA ASN A 381 18.03 -7.33 6.50
C ASN A 381 17.73 -8.63 5.71
N ALA A 382 16.48 -8.83 5.26
CA ALA A 382 16.07 -10.11 4.71
C ALA A 382 15.16 -10.00 3.48
N GLN A 383 15.43 -10.85 2.46
CA GLN A 383 14.56 -10.99 1.30
C GLN A 383 13.28 -11.72 1.65
N VAL A 384 13.40 -12.82 2.38
CA VAL A 384 12.35 -13.67 2.97
C VAL A 384 12.62 -13.80 4.47
N ARG A 385 11.94 -14.69 5.19
CA ARG A 385 12.15 -14.93 6.62
C ARG A 385 11.88 -13.70 7.48
N HIS A 386 10.72 -13.10 7.24
CA HIS A 386 10.21 -12.00 8.05
C HIS A 386 9.76 -12.48 9.43
N ALA A 387 9.81 -11.58 10.40
CA ALA A 387 9.02 -11.70 11.62
C ALA A 387 7.55 -11.37 11.30
N TYR A 388 6.61 -12.06 11.93
CA TYR A 388 5.19 -11.95 11.61
C TYR A 388 4.29 -12.01 12.86
N GLU A 389 3.12 -11.45 12.72
CA GLU A 389 2.02 -11.62 13.64
C GLU A 389 1.39 -13.01 13.47
N THR A 390 1.00 -13.66 14.57
CA THR A 390 0.42 -15.02 14.55
C THR A 390 -1.10 -15.06 14.34
N GLY A 391 -1.74 -13.94 14.11
CA GLY A 391 -3.18 -13.80 13.92
C GLY A 391 -3.51 -12.72 12.92
N ALA A 392 -4.66 -12.10 13.12
CA ALA A 392 -5.06 -10.88 12.45
C ALA A 392 -5.52 -9.85 13.48
N THR A 393 -5.15 -8.60 13.26
CA THR A 393 -5.58 -7.49 14.10
C THR A 393 -6.83 -6.84 13.48
N PRO A 394 -7.89 -6.60 14.29
CA PRO A 394 -9.04 -5.81 13.84
C PRO A 394 -8.64 -4.35 13.60
N PHE A 395 -9.21 -3.73 12.57
CA PHE A 395 -9.10 -2.31 12.28
C PHE A 395 -10.48 -1.70 12.16
N VAL A 396 -10.74 -0.63 12.88
CA VAL A 396 -12.05 0.05 12.93
C VAL A 396 -11.91 1.55 12.92
N PHE A 397 -12.93 2.25 12.45
CA PHE A 397 -13.01 3.69 12.48
C PHE A 397 -13.85 4.13 13.67
N LYS A 398 -13.35 5.10 14.43
CA LYS A 398 -14.15 5.76 15.48
C LYS A 398 -15.09 6.74 14.80
N PRO A 399 -16.43 6.66 15.08
CA PRO A 399 -17.43 7.58 14.53
C PRO A 399 -17.19 9.03 14.87
#